data_f6d7429d77241e32e11dfa711127bbc0
#
_entry.id   f6d7429d77241e32e11dfa711127bbc0
#
_cell.length_a   1.000
_cell.length_b   1.000
_cell.length_c   1.000
_cell.angle_alpha   90.00
_cell.angle_beta   90.00
_cell.angle_gamma   90.00
#
_symmetry.space_group_name_H-M   'P 1'
#
loop_
_entity.id
_entity.type
_entity.pdbx_description
1 polymer ?
#
loop_
_entity_poly.entity_id
_entity_poly.type
_entity_poly.pdbx_seq_one_letter_code
_entity_poly.pdbx_strand_id
1 'polypeptide(L)'
;LYTLDMEVNFLVMMGLLLGMGMLIDGSIVITEYADKKIAEGLSRVEGYTLASKRMFYPIIASTGTTLAAFIPMMFWPGFTGQFMKYLPITIFFVLSASLFYSLIVIPVLGAYFGQKESALNSDEGHTSIFVRLTEWYGKYIKRFVRNPIETVTAVISLLLVIILSYSISGMGTIYFAIVDPIQANVTIKARGNFSALETKEIIEQVEE
;
A
#
# COMPACT_ATOMS: atom_id res chain seq x y z
N LEU A 1 -0.90 -0.90 18.58
CA LEU A 1 0.57 -0.83 18.73
C LEU A 1 0.98 -1.08 20.18
N TYR A 2 0.42 -0.35 21.14
CA TYR A 2 0.71 -0.54 22.55
C TYR A 2 0.42 -1.96 23.06
N THR A 3 -0.69 -2.56 22.64
CA THR A 3 -1.08 -3.94 23.00
C THR A 3 -0.19 -5.03 22.36
N LEU A 4 0.59 -4.67 21.35
CA LEU A 4 1.49 -5.58 20.63
C LEU A 4 2.97 -5.36 21.02
N ASP A 5 3.22 -4.53 22.02
CA ASP A 5 4.57 -4.16 22.46
C ASP A 5 5.48 -3.67 21.32
N MET A 6 4.85 -3.02 20.31
CA MET A 6 5.54 -2.50 19.13
C MET A 6 5.84 -1.02 19.31
N GLU A 7 7.13 -0.70 19.36
CA GLU A 7 7.58 0.68 19.33
C GLU A 7 7.31 1.32 17.95
N VAL A 8 6.98 2.61 17.97
CA VAL A 8 6.79 3.38 16.72
C VAL A 8 8.17 3.62 16.10
N ASN A 9 8.52 2.82 15.13
CA ASN A 9 9.76 2.95 14.36
C ASN A 9 9.46 3.41 12.92
N PHE A 10 10.52 3.70 12.17
CA PHE A 10 10.41 4.17 10.76
C PHE A 10 9.59 3.22 9.88
N LEU A 11 9.72 1.89 10.04
CA LEU A 11 8.99 0.92 9.24
C LEU A 11 7.51 0.85 9.61
N VAL A 12 7.17 1.00 10.88
CA VAL A 12 5.77 1.12 11.31
C VAL A 12 5.14 2.38 10.72
N MET A 13 5.84 3.51 10.73
CA MET A 13 5.38 4.75 10.09
C MET A 13 5.18 4.58 8.59
N MET A 14 6.11 3.94 7.90
CA MET A 14 5.99 3.60 6.48
C MET A 14 4.81 2.66 6.21
N GLY A 15 4.62 1.64 7.05
CA GLY A 15 3.48 0.72 6.95
C GLY A 15 2.14 1.43 7.14
N LEU A 16 2.04 2.37 8.08
CA LEU A 16 0.85 3.20 8.27
C LEU A 16 0.59 4.11 7.07
N LEU A 17 1.62 4.73 6.52
CA LEU A 17 1.51 5.60 5.34
C LEU A 17 1.02 4.82 4.11
N LEU A 18 1.62 3.66 3.84
CA LEU A 18 1.19 2.76 2.76
C LEU A 18 -0.24 2.26 2.99
N GLY A 19 -0.54 1.82 4.20
CA GLY A 19 -1.87 1.33 4.57
C GLY A 19 -2.96 2.40 4.45
N MET A 20 -2.64 3.66 4.76
CA MET A 20 -3.57 4.78 4.60
C MET A 20 -4.02 4.95 3.14
N GLY A 21 -3.11 4.81 2.17
CA GLY A 21 -3.45 4.85 0.75
C GLY A 21 -4.38 3.71 0.31
N MET A 22 -4.26 2.54 0.93
CA MET A 22 -5.07 1.35 0.60
C MET A 22 -6.38 1.26 1.40
N LEU A 23 -6.57 2.13 2.40
CA LEU A 23 -7.71 2.08 3.31
C LEU A 23 -9.03 2.42 2.61
N ILE A 24 -8.99 3.24 1.59
CA ILE A 24 -10.16 3.81 0.92
C ILE A 24 -10.70 2.90 -0.20
N ASP A 25 -9.87 2.02 -0.77
CA ASP A 25 -10.20 1.23 -1.96
C ASP A 25 -11.51 0.42 -1.83
N GLY A 26 -11.66 -0.35 -0.74
CA GLY A 26 -12.87 -1.13 -0.51
C GLY A 26 -14.12 -0.27 -0.33
N SER A 27 -13.97 0.89 0.28
CA SER A 27 -15.06 1.84 0.52
C SER A 27 -15.57 2.46 -0.78
N ILE A 28 -14.66 2.83 -1.70
CA ILE A 28 -15.01 3.40 -3.01
C ILE A 28 -15.83 2.40 -3.81
N VAL A 29 -15.40 1.14 -3.87
CA VAL A 29 -16.08 0.10 -4.66
C VAL A 29 -17.50 -0.14 -4.14
N ILE A 30 -17.69 -0.14 -2.81
CA ILE A 30 -19.03 -0.35 -2.20
C ILE A 30 -19.94 0.85 -2.47
N THR A 31 -19.45 2.06 -2.27
CA THR A 31 -20.25 3.28 -2.49
C THR A 31 -20.64 3.41 -3.95
N GLU A 32 -19.70 3.23 -4.88
CA GLU A 32 -19.98 3.32 -6.32
C GLU A 32 -21.02 2.30 -6.77
N TYR A 33 -20.91 1.05 -6.28
CA TYR A 33 -21.90 0.03 -6.60
C TYR A 33 -23.27 0.33 -5.98
N ALA A 34 -23.30 0.84 -4.74
CA ALA A 34 -24.54 1.23 -4.08
C ALA A 34 -25.22 2.39 -4.82
N ASP A 35 -24.47 3.43 -5.17
CA ASP A 35 -24.98 4.61 -5.90
C ASP A 35 -25.54 4.21 -7.27
N LYS A 36 -24.88 3.29 -7.98
CA LYS A 36 -25.41 2.74 -9.21
C LYS A 36 -26.76 2.03 -9.00
N LYS A 37 -26.90 1.26 -7.92
CA LYS A 37 -28.12 0.54 -7.62
C LYS A 37 -29.25 1.47 -7.16
N ILE A 38 -28.92 2.54 -6.44
CA ILE A 38 -29.87 3.58 -6.06
C ILE A 38 -30.35 4.34 -7.31
N ALA A 39 -29.47 4.64 -8.25
CA ALA A 39 -29.83 5.23 -9.54
C ALA A 39 -30.73 4.31 -10.40
N GLU A 40 -30.63 2.99 -10.25
CA GLU A 40 -31.54 2.00 -10.86
C GLU A 40 -32.92 1.93 -10.16
N GLY A 41 -33.15 2.71 -9.08
CA GLY A 41 -34.43 2.83 -8.38
C GLY A 41 -34.54 2.05 -7.07
N LEU A 42 -33.46 1.46 -6.54
CA LEU A 42 -33.48 0.83 -5.23
C LEU A 42 -33.46 1.88 -4.10
N SER A 43 -34.06 1.52 -2.96
CA SER A 43 -33.88 2.33 -1.76
C SER A 43 -32.42 2.33 -1.29
N ARG A 44 -32.02 3.38 -0.55
CA ARG A 44 -30.65 3.48 -0.03
C ARG A 44 -30.23 2.26 0.78
N VAL A 45 -31.08 1.81 1.67
CA VAL A 45 -30.82 0.64 2.52
C VAL A 45 -30.64 -0.61 1.69
N GLU A 46 -31.48 -0.83 0.68
CA GLU A 46 -31.37 -1.96 -0.23
C GLU A 46 -30.12 -1.86 -1.11
N GLY A 47 -29.81 -0.67 -1.65
CA GLY A 47 -28.64 -0.41 -2.46
C GLY A 47 -27.33 -0.74 -1.73
N TYR A 48 -27.16 -0.20 -0.52
CA TYR A 48 -25.96 -0.46 0.29
C TYR A 48 -25.89 -1.90 0.82
N THR A 49 -27.02 -2.51 1.16
CA THR A 49 -27.07 -3.93 1.57
C THR A 49 -26.66 -4.85 0.42
N LEU A 50 -27.17 -4.58 -0.77
CA LEU A 50 -26.83 -5.34 -1.98
C LEU A 50 -25.36 -5.13 -2.38
N ALA A 51 -24.87 -3.89 -2.28
CA ALA A 51 -23.47 -3.55 -2.56
C ALA A 51 -22.52 -4.32 -1.64
N SER A 52 -22.75 -4.29 -0.33
CA SER A 52 -21.93 -5.02 0.64
C SER A 52 -21.91 -6.52 0.36
N LYS A 53 -23.08 -7.11 0.13
CA LYS A 53 -23.21 -8.54 -0.17
C LYS A 53 -22.48 -8.91 -1.47
N ARG A 54 -22.59 -8.09 -2.51
CA ARG A 54 -22.01 -8.38 -3.83
C ARG A 54 -20.51 -8.16 -3.86
N MET A 55 -20.01 -7.13 -3.14
CA MET A 55 -18.62 -6.75 -3.12
C MET A 55 -17.81 -7.45 -2.01
N PHE A 56 -18.45 -8.24 -1.17
CA PHE A 56 -17.81 -8.98 -0.08
C PHE A 56 -16.60 -9.83 -0.58
N TYR A 57 -16.86 -10.75 -1.52
CA TYR A 57 -15.80 -11.63 -2.03
C TYR A 57 -14.71 -10.89 -2.82
N PRO A 58 -15.02 -9.97 -3.75
CA PRO A 58 -13.99 -9.20 -4.44
C PRO A 58 -13.07 -8.43 -3.50
N ILE A 59 -13.61 -7.77 -2.47
CA ILE A 59 -12.82 -6.97 -1.53
C ILE A 59 -11.94 -7.87 -0.66
N ILE A 60 -12.47 -8.97 -0.13
CA ILE A 60 -11.67 -9.94 0.65
C ILE A 60 -10.56 -10.54 -0.23
N ALA A 61 -10.86 -10.93 -1.45
CA ALA A 61 -9.87 -11.50 -2.36
C ALA A 61 -8.77 -10.49 -2.71
N SER A 62 -9.13 -9.25 -3.00
CA SER A 62 -8.18 -8.16 -3.27
C SER A 62 -7.28 -7.91 -2.07
N THR A 63 -7.86 -7.71 -0.88
CA THR A 63 -7.10 -7.50 0.37
C THR A 63 -6.20 -8.68 0.68
N GLY A 64 -6.71 -9.92 0.50
CA GLY A 64 -5.93 -11.14 0.69
C GLY A 64 -4.74 -11.25 -0.25
N THR A 65 -4.91 -10.87 -1.52
CA THR A 65 -3.83 -10.84 -2.51
C THR A 65 -2.76 -9.82 -2.14
N THR A 66 -3.16 -8.64 -1.69
CA THR A 66 -2.23 -7.61 -1.23
C THR A 66 -1.45 -8.08 0.00
N LEU A 67 -2.11 -8.69 0.97
CA LEU A 67 -1.45 -9.26 2.15
C LEU A 67 -0.49 -10.38 1.77
N ALA A 68 -0.86 -11.25 0.83
CA ALA A 68 -0.02 -12.34 0.37
C ALA A 68 1.30 -11.85 -0.25
N ALA A 69 1.31 -10.67 -0.89
CA ALA A 69 2.52 -10.07 -1.44
C ALA A 69 3.54 -9.67 -0.36
N PHE A 70 3.09 -9.37 0.86
CA PHE A 70 3.96 -9.01 1.99
C PHE A 70 4.40 -10.21 2.85
N ILE A 71 3.76 -11.37 2.72
CA ILE A 71 4.11 -12.58 3.50
C ILE A 71 5.59 -12.96 3.38
N PRO A 72 6.24 -12.95 2.20
CA PRO A 72 7.65 -13.33 2.09
C PRO A 72 8.59 -12.48 2.95
N MET A 73 8.26 -11.20 3.18
CA MET A 73 9.07 -10.32 4.03
C MET A 73 9.07 -10.73 5.50
N MET A 74 8.02 -11.41 5.97
CA MET A 74 7.92 -11.89 7.36
C MET A 74 8.88 -13.05 7.66
N PHE A 75 9.27 -13.79 6.63
CA PHE A 75 10.14 -14.97 6.73
C PHE A 75 11.59 -14.69 6.36
N TRP A 76 11.94 -13.43 6.14
CA TRP A 76 13.31 -13.06 5.78
C TRP A 76 14.27 -13.32 6.94
N PRO A 77 15.39 -14.09 6.73
CA PRO A 77 16.31 -14.43 7.79
C PRO A 77 17.24 -13.28 8.16
N GLY A 78 17.81 -13.34 9.37
CA GLY A 78 18.85 -12.43 9.84
C GLY A 78 18.32 -11.11 10.44
N PHE A 79 19.25 -10.21 10.74
CA PHE A 79 18.96 -8.91 11.37
C PHE A 79 18.03 -8.05 10.51
N THR A 80 18.28 -8.03 9.21
CA THR A 80 17.43 -7.32 8.23
C THR A 80 15.98 -7.79 8.29
N GLY A 81 15.74 -9.11 8.38
CA GLY A 81 14.39 -9.67 8.48
C GLY A 81 13.70 -9.30 9.79
N GLN A 82 14.44 -9.27 10.91
CA GLN A 82 13.88 -8.84 12.18
C GLN A 82 13.39 -7.37 12.13
N PHE A 83 14.10 -6.53 11.42
CA PHE A 83 13.72 -5.14 11.22
C PHE A 83 12.56 -5.02 10.23
N MET A 84 12.62 -5.70 9.08
CA MET A 84 11.62 -5.56 8.00
C MET A 84 10.25 -6.16 8.32
N LYS A 85 10.14 -7.11 9.26
CA LYS A 85 8.85 -7.73 9.65
C LYS A 85 7.81 -6.75 10.20
N TYR A 86 8.24 -5.62 10.77
CA TYR A 86 7.33 -4.61 11.30
C TYR A 86 6.42 -4.00 10.25
N LEU A 87 6.90 -3.85 9.01
CA LEU A 87 6.13 -3.29 7.90
C LEU A 87 4.95 -4.20 7.50
N PRO A 88 5.14 -5.50 7.17
CA PRO A 88 4.03 -6.42 6.87
C PRO A 88 3.02 -6.54 8.01
N ILE A 89 3.48 -6.60 9.26
CA ILE A 89 2.60 -6.69 10.42
C ILE A 89 1.71 -5.46 10.51
N THR A 90 2.28 -4.27 10.36
CA THR A 90 1.51 -3.02 10.38
C THR A 90 0.48 -2.97 9.25
N ILE A 91 0.88 -3.33 8.03
CA ILE A 91 -0.03 -3.40 6.88
C ILE A 91 -1.15 -4.41 7.12
N PHE A 92 -0.86 -5.56 7.71
CA PHE A 92 -1.88 -6.56 8.04
C PHE A 92 -2.97 -5.99 8.94
N PHE A 93 -2.59 -5.30 10.03
CA PHE A 93 -3.57 -4.68 10.93
C PHE A 93 -4.36 -3.55 10.26
N VAL A 94 -3.69 -2.69 9.49
CA VAL A 94 -4.35 -1.58 8.79
C VAL A 94 -5.34 -2.09 7.75
N LEU A 95 -4.94 -3.06 6.93
CA LEU A 95 -5.84 -3.63 5.91
C LEU A 95 -7.00 -4.42 6.53
N SER A 96 -6.77 -5.13 7.64
CA SER A 96 -7.85 -5.81 8.36
C SER A 96 -8.87 -4.81 8.92
N ALA A 97 -8.39 -3.71 9.50
CA ALA A 97 -9.25 -2.63 9.97
C ALA A 97 -9.99 -1.94 8.81
N SER A 98 -9.32 -1.72 7.68
CA SER A 98 -9.91 -1.19 6.45
C SER A 98 -11.04 -2.07 5.91
N LEU A 99 -10.81 -3.37 5.88
CA LEU A 99 -11.80 -4.36 5.45
C LEU A 99 -13.05 -4.34 6.34
N PHE A 100 -12.86 -4.29 7.66
CA PHE A 100 -13.95 -4.14 8.61
C PHE A 100 -14.71 -2.82 8.38
N TYR A 101 -13.98 -1.72 8.22
CA TYR A 101 -14.56 -0.40 7.98
C TYR A 101 -15.39 -0.36 6.69
N SER A 102 -14.85 -0.86 5.59
CA SER A 102 -15.51 -0.83 4.27
C SER A 102 -16.73 -1.74 4.22
N LEU A 103 -16.70 -2.92 4.85
CA LEU A 103 -17.81 -3.88 4.80
C LEU A 103 -18.94 -3.62 5.80
N ILE A 104 -18.65 -2.95 6.91
CA ILE A 104 -19.61 -2.74 7.98
C ILE A 104 -19.95 -1.25 8.15
N VAL A 105 -18.93 -0.41 8.35
CA VAL A 105 -19.16 1.00 8.69
C VAL A 105 -19.69 1.79 7.49
N ILE A 106 -19.07 1.63 6.33
CA ILE A 106 -19.49 2.36 5.11
C ILE A 106 -20.93 2.06 4.70
N PRO A 107 -21.40 0.81 4.62
CA PRO A 107 -22.78 0.54 4.26
C PRO A 107 -23.78 1.12 5.25
N VAL A 108 -23.49 1.08 6.53
CA VAL A 108 -24.36 1.66 7.56
C VAL A 108 -24.42 3.18 7.43
N LEU A 109 -23.26 3.84 7.31
CA LEU A 109 -23.21 5.30 7.14
C LEU A 109 -23.86 5.73 5.82
N GLY A 110 -23.59 5.01 4.73
CA GLY A 110 -24.14 5.29 3.41
C GLY A 110 -25.65 5.14 3.36
N ALA A 111 -26.21 4.12 4.03
CA ALA A 111 -27.65 3.93 4.15
C ALA A 111 -28.33 5.08 4.92
N TYR A 112 -27.64 5.65 5.93
CA TYR A 112 -28.18 6.74 6.75
C TYR A 112 -27.95 8.12 6.14
N PHE A 113 -26.72 8.40 5.67
CA PHE A 113 -26.27 9.72 5.23
C PHE A 113 -26.15 9.87 3.72
N GLY A 114 -26.28 8.79 2.94
CA GLY A 114 -26.19 8.81 1.49
C GLY A 114 -27.18 9.79 0.87
N GLN A 115 -26.80 10.47 -0.20
CA GLN A 115 -27.66 11.44 -0.86
C GLN A 115 -28.87 10.76 -1.53
N LYS A 116 -30.01 11.43 -1.44
CA LYS A 116 -31.21 11.04 -2.13
C LYS A 116 -31.15 11.60 -3.56
N GLU A 117 -31.10 10.74 -4.56
CA GLU A 117 -31.59 11.01 -5.91
C GLU A 117 -31.07 12.27 -6.66
N SER A 118 -29.80 12.69 -6.45
CA SER A 118 -29.26 13.80 -7.26
C SER A 118 -28.36 13.34 -8.40
N ALA A 119 -28.18 12.04 -8.62
CA ALA A 119 -27.24 11.54 -9.62
C ALA A 119 -27.78 11.52 -11.07
N LEU A 120 -29.07 11.72 -11.28
CA LEU A 120 -29.64 11.74 -12.64
C LEU A 120 -29.50 13.09 -13.36
N ASN A 121 -29.12 14.15 -12.65
CA ASN A 121 -28.92 15.49 -13.25
C ASN A 121 -27.45 15.90 -13.29
N SER A 122 -26.52 15.01 -13.04
CA SER A 122 -25.08 15.33 -13.09
C SER A 122 -24.47 15.23 -14.49
N ASP A 123 -25.28 15.06 -15.50
CA ASP A 123 -24.81 14.97 -16.90
C ASP A 123 -24.52 16.36 -17.53
N GLU A 124 -24.75 17.45 -16.79
CA GLU A 124 -24.51 18.81 -17.29
C GLU A 124 -23.20 19.46 -16.89
N GLY A 125 -22.18 18.71 -16.48
CA GLY A 125 -20.92 19.30 -16.04
C GLY A 125 -19.65 18.51 -16.32
N HIS A 126 -19.74 17.33 -16.87
CA HIS A 126 -18.51 16.59 -17.20
C HIS A 126 -17.85 17.27 -18.41
N THR A 127 -16.77 17.99 -18.13
CA THR A 127 -15.92 18.62 -19.12
C THR A 127 -15.70 17.67 -20.28
N SER A 128 -15.91 18.12 -21.50
CA SER A 128 -15.79 17.38 -22.78
C SER A 128 -14.53 16.47 -22.86
N ILE A 129 -13.53 16.78 -22.05
CA ILE A 129 -12.28 16.02 -21.92
C ILE A 129 -12.51 14.63 -21.27
N PHE A 130 -13.28 14.54 -20.19
CA PHE A 130 -13.53 13.26 -19.49
C PHE A 130 -14.37 12.30 -20.36
N VAL A 131 -15.40 12.82 -21.02
CA VAL A 131 -16.23 12.04 -21.96
C VAL A 131 -15.36 11.49 -23.09
N ARG A 132 -14.51 12.33 -23.68
CA ARG A 132 -13.59 11.95 -24.75
C ARG A 132 -12.56 10.92 -24.32
N LEU A 133 -12.05 11.04 -23.08
CA LEU A 133 -11.11 10.09 -22.50
C LEU A 133 -11.79 8.73 -22.26
N THR A 134 -13.00 8.73 -21.73
CA THR A 134 -13.80 7.51 -21.49
C THR A 134 -14.15 6.79 -22.78
N GLU A 135 -14.54 7.52 -23.82
CA GLU A 135 -14.81 6.93 -25.15
C GLU A 135 -13.54 6.34 -25.78
N TRP A 136 -12.43 7.08 -25.71
CA TRP A 136 -11.14 6.62 -26.18
C TRP A 136 -10.71 5.32 -25.44
N TYR A 137 -10.76 5.33 -24.12
CA TYR A 137 -10.48 4.17 -23.27
C TYR A 137 -11.40 3.00 -23.61
N GLY A 138 -12.71 3.23 -23.72
CA GLY A 138 -13.69 2.21 -24.04
C GLY A 138 -13.43 1.53 -25.40
N LYS A 139 -12.94 2.29 -26.39
CA LYS A 139 -12.58 1.75 -27.70
C LYS A 139 -11.39 0.78 -27.63
N TYR A 140 -10.36 1.12 -26.83
CA TYR A 140 -9.19 0.25 -26.64
C TYR A 140 -9.52 -0.98 -25.80
N ILE A 141 -10.27 -0.82 -24.72
CA ILE A 141 -10.71 -1.94 -23.88
C ILE A 141 -11.52 -2.94 -24.68
N LYS A 142 -12.44 -2.47 -25.52
CA LYS A 142 -13.24 -3.35 -26.38
C LYS A 142 -12.36 -4.18 -27.33
N ARG A 143 -11.25 -3.61 -27.82
CA ARG A 143 -10.29 -4.34 -28.66
C ARG A 143 -9.52 -5.40 -27.87
N PHE A 144 -9.06 -5.05 -26.66
CA PHE A 144 -8.32 -5.96 -25.78
C PHE A 144 -9.19 -7.13 -25.32
N VAL A 145 -10.43 -6.87 -24.94
CA VAL A 145 -11.38 -7.91 -24.51
C VAL A 145 -11.75 -8.83 -25.69
N ARG A 146 -11.79 -8.29 -26.90
CA ARG A 146 -12.10 -9.09 -28.10
C ARG A 146 -10.99 -10.08 -28.45
N ASN A 147 -9.73 -9.74 -28.17
CA ASN A 147 -8.56 -10.56 -28.46
C ASN A 147 -7.79 -10.88 -27.16
N PRO A 148 -8.33 -11.72 -26.27
CA PRO A 148 -7.74 -11.95 -24.96
C PRO A 148 -6.35 -12.60 -25.04
N ILE A 149 -6.13 -13.51 -25.99
CA ILE A 149 -4.83 -14.20 -26.15
C ILE A 149 -3.74 -13.22 -26.58
N GLU A 150 -4.00 -12.35 -27.55
CA GLU A 150 -3.04 -11.33 -27.99
C GLU A 150 -2.70 -10.36 -26.84
N THR A 151 -3.71 -9.95 -26.06
CA THR A 151 -3.54 -9.05 -24.94
C THR A 151 -2.68 -9.67 -23.83
N VAL A 152 -2.96 -10.91 -23.45
CA VAL A 152 -2.16 -11.62 -22.43
C VAL A 152 -0.73 -11.85 -22.93
N THR A 153 -0.56 -12.25 -24.18
CA THR A 153 0.77 -12.44 -24.78
C THR A 153 1.56 -11.13 -24.82
N ALA A 154 0.93 -10.01 -25.15
CA ALA A 154 1.55 -8.69 -25.15
C ALA A 154 2.00 -8.26 -23.75
N VAL A 155 1.19 -8.50 -22.72
CA VAL A 155 1.54 -8.19 -21.31
C VAL A 155 2.70 -9.06 -20.85
N ILE A 156 2.68 -10.36 -21.12
CA ILE A 156 3.77 -11.28 -20.77
C ILE A 156 5.05 -10.91 -21.50
N SER A 157 4.97 -10.60 -22.79
CA SER A 157 6.11 -10.16 -23.59
C SER A 157 6.72 -8.86 -23.06
N LEU A 158 5.89 -7.88 -22.70
CA LEU A 158 6.34 -6.63 -22.08
C LEU A 158 7.08 -6.90 -20.75
N LEU A 159 6.52 -7.76 -19.91
CA LEU A 159 7.12 -8.14 -18.64
C LEU A 159 8.47 -8.83 -18.85
N LEU A 160 8.58 -9.74 -19.80
CA LEU A 160 9.84 -10.40 -20.17
C LEU A 160 10.88 -9.38 -20.66
N VAL A 161 10.48 -8.43 -21.52
CA VAL A 161 11.36 -7.37 -22.00
C VAL A 161 11.90 -6.53 -20.84
N ILE A 162 11.07 -6.17 -19.88
CA ILE A 162 11.49 -5.41 -18.69
C ILE A 162 12.49 -6.22 -17.86
N ILE A 163 12.21 -7.50 -17.59
CA ILE A 163 13.10 -8.39 -16.83
C ILE A 163 14.44 -8.56 -17.53
N LEU A 164 14.43 -8.82 -18.84
CA LEU A 164 15.64 -8.96 -19.63
C LEU A 164 16.45 -7.67 -19.70
N SER A 165 15.78 -6.54 -19.88
CA SER A 165 16.43 -5.21 -19.87
C SER A 165 17.13 -4.94 -18.55
N TYR A 166 16.45 -5.24 -17.42
CA TYR A 166 17.05 -5.11 -16.08
C TYR A 166 18.25 -6.06 -15.89
N SER A 167 18.11 -7.32 -16.31
CA SER A 167 19.16 -8.33 -16.21
C SER A 167 20.42 -7.96 -17.01
N ILE A 168 20.23 -7.39 -18.21
CA ILE A 168 21.35 -6.97 -19.08
C ILE A 168 22.00 -5.68 -18.57
N SER A 169 21.25 -4.81 -17.90
CA SER A 169 21.78 -3.54 -17.36
C SER A 169 22.84 -3.70 -16.27
N GLY A 170 23.02 -4.91 -15.71
CA GLY A 170 24.06 -5.20 -14.73
C GLY A 170 23.99 -4.38 -13.44
N MET A 171 22.89 -3.66 -13.23
CA MET A 171 22.63 -2.92 -12.00
C MET A 171 22.29 -3.92 -10.89
N GLY A 172 23.25 -4.14 -9.98
CA GLY A 172 23.03 -4.95 -8.79
C GLY A 172 21.92 -4.35 -7.91
N THR A 173 21.27 -5.21 -7.13
CA THR A 173 20.31 -4.75 -6.12
C THR A 173 21.05 -4.32 -4.86
N ILE A 174 20.98 -3.05 -4.53
CA ILE A 174 21.48 -2.53 -3.25
C ILE A 174 20.28 -2.32 -2.35
N TYR A 175 20.12 -3.17 -1.34
CA TYR A 175 18.99 -3.10 -0.39
C TYR A 175 19.09 -1.91 0.57
N PHE A 176 20.31 -1.51 0.91
CA PHE A 176 20.58 -0.34 1.73
C PHE A 176 21.60 0.54 1.00
N ALA A 177 21.27 1.80 0.83
CA ALA A 177 22.24 2.76 0.32
C ALA A 177 23.43 2.80 1.29
N ILE A 178 24.65 2.67 0.74
CA ILE A 178 25.86 2.91 1.52
C ILE A 178 25.90 4.42 1.74
N VAL A 179 25.51 4.82 2.94
CA VAL A 179 25.62 6.22 3.37
C VAL A 179 26.96 6.34 4.08
N ASP A 180 27.80 7.24 3.61
CA ASP A 180 29.04 7.56 4.31
C ASP A 180 28.68 7.97 5.76
N PRO A 181 29.33 7.38 6.77
CA PRO A 181 29.03 7.69 8.15
C PRO A 181 29.31 9.16 8.43
N ILE A 182 28.27 9.91 8.79
CA ILE A 182 28.38 11.34 9.15
C ILE A 182 29.14 11.50 10.48
N GLN A 183 29.18 10.42 11.28
CA GLN A 183 29.87 10.41 12.57
C GLN A 183 30.59 9.08 12.76
N ALA A 184 31.85 9.13 13.14
CA ALA A 184 32.63 8.00 13.58
C ALA A 184 32.86 8.12 15.09
N ASN A 185 32.39 7.13 15.87
CA ASN A 185 32.68 7.08 17.30
C ASN A 185 33.92 6.25 17.54
N VAL A 186 34.99 6.89 17.98
CA VAL A 186 36.22 6.22 18.38
C VAL A 186 36.15 5.96 19.88
N THR A 187 36.06 4.68 20.27
CA THR A 187 36.06 4.29 21.69
C THR A 187 37.45 3.80 22.07
N ILE A 188 38.14 4.60 22.91
CA ILE A 188 39.46 4.26 23.41
C ILE A 188 39.30 3.49 24.72
N LYS A 189 39.71 2.20 24.74
CA LYS A 189 39.77 1.36 25.92
C LYS A 189 41.21 1.20 26.35
N ALA A 190 41.69 2.01 27.27
CA ALA A 190 43.00 1.85 27.89
C ALA A 190 42.97 0.65 28.87
N ARG A 191 43.97 -0.24 28.78
CA ARG A 191 44.15 -1.33 29.72
C ARG A 191 45.00 -0.79 30.92
N GLY A 192 44.35 -0.57 32.06
CA GLY A 192 45.02 -0.14 33.29
C GLY A 192 44.11 0.77 34.12
N ASN A 193 44.60 1.15 35.30
CA ASN A 193 43.88 2.03 36.17
C ASN A 193 44.47 3.45 35.97
N PHE A 194 44.00 4.12 34.92
CA PHE A 194 44.42 5.46 34.58
C PHE A 194 43.66 6.52 35.36
N SER A 195 44.35 7.57 35.76
CA SER A 195 43.73 8.76 36.29
C SER A 195 43.00 9.56 35.20
N ALA A 196 42.12 10.46 35.59
CA ALA A 196 41.39 11.30 34.64
C ALA A 196 42.31 12.18 33.77
N LEU A 197 43.49 12.56 34.29
CA LEU A 197 44.47 13.35 33.55
C LEU A 197 45.22 12.52 32.51
N GLU A 198 45.61 11.30 32.83
CA GLU A 198 46.27 10.38 31.88
C GLU A 198 45.31 9.94 30.78
N THR A 199 44.02 9.75 31.11
CA THR A 199 43.02 9.44 30.09
C THR A 199 42.83 10.60 29.12
N LYS A 200 42.91 11.84 29.60
CA LYS A 200 42.81 13.04 28.76
C LYS A 200 43.97 13.13 27.79
N GLU A 201 45.22 12.89 28.25
CA GLU A 201 46.41 12.89 27.37
C GLU A 201 46.31 11.85 26.28
N ILE A 202 45.80 10.65 26.56
CA ILE A 202 45.59 9.60 25.55
C ILE A 202 44.53 10.03 24.53
N ILE A 203 43.49 10.72 24.94
CA ILE A 203 42.44 11.22 24.05
C ILE A 203 43.01 12.31 23.13
N GLU A 204 43.78 13.27 23.67
CA GLU A 204 44.39 14.34 22.87
C GLU A 204 45.37 13.82 21.82
N GLN A 205 46.11 12.71 22.10
CA GLN A 205 46.98 12.06 21.10
C GLN A 205 46.23 11.36 19.96
N VAL A 206 44.93 11.07 20.12
CA VAL A 206 44.11 10.41 19.08
C VAL A 206 43.30 11.43 18.27
N GLU A 207 43.10 12.65 18.83
CA GLU A 207 42.44 13.75 18.13
C GLU A 207 43.35 14.49 17.13
N GLU A 208 44.72 14.36 17.24
CA GLU A 208 45.68 14.83 16.24
C GLU A 208 45.83 13.84 15.08
#